data_ff5d9224e2515ff36c4d60152231f198
#
_entry.id   ff5d9224e2515ff36c4d60152231f198
#
_cell.length_a   1.000
_cell.length_b   1.000
_cell.length_c   1.000
_cell.angle_alpha   90.00
_cell.angle_beta   90.00
_cell.angle_gamma   90.00
#
_symmetry.space_group_name_H-M   'P 1'
#
loop_
_entity.id
_entity.type
_entity.pdbx_description
1 polymer ?
#
loop_
_entity_poly.entity_id
_entity_poly.type
_entity_poly.pdbx_seq_one_letter_code
_entity_poly.pdbx_strand_id
1 'polypeptide(L)'
;MPYQMPNGKWRAKRMIHGILRTKTFPTKAEAKRWEAEQSAENWQAELSQTPMVCWLDFATAYLRMAEERFSKKTWLEKKHAFRLSLQTIPPDANAEHITPRHGLDVLRRVALSTSGNAANKVRKNLAAAWTWGQRYYGLPPVNPFLAVERFPADQKPRYVPPEEDFWKVYETADSRDKAFLLFLLHTGARCGEAFRLTWDDVDFPGQKIRLGTRKTGGRGMAYAWLPMTSTLRDALGEVKARSKGNPLVFSNRHNGAQYTARQHMMPELCKAAGVKPFGFHAIRHLAATILAYAGLDLPTVQAILRHHSPTTTARYIKSLGIQPDKIEAVFANRKGAKVLAFAPASKAIGT
;
A
#
# COMPACT_ATOMS: atom_id res chain seq x y z
N MET A 1 -13.39 -21.86 -26.47
CA MET A 1 -14.74 -21.19 -26.43
C MET A 1 -15.69 -21.97 -27.33
N PRO A 2 -16.94 -22.17 -26.91
CA PRO A 2 -17.96 -22.80 -27.74
C PRO A 2 -18.18 -21.99 -29.03
N TYR A 3 -18.38 -22.68 -30.16
CA TYR A 3 -18.70 -22.06 -31.43
C TYR A 3 -20.00 -22.63 -32.00
N GLN A 4 -20.71 -21.83 -32.78
CA GLN A 4 -21.95 -22.23 -33.40
C GLN A 4 -21.68 -23.04 -34.67
N MET A 5 -22.39 -24.14 -34.82
CA MET A 5 -22.32 -24.99 -36.01
C MET A 5 -23.38 -24.54 -37.04
N PRO A 6 -23.23 -24.91 -38.32
CA PRO A 6 -24.19 -24.56 -39.38
C PRO A 6 -25.62 -25.01 -39.09
N ASN A 7 -25.82 -26.06 -38.30
CA ASN A 7 -27.12 -26.56 -37.87
C ASN A 7 -27.74 -25.79 -36.67
N GLY A 8 -27.18 -24.64 -36.31
CA GLY A 8 -27.66 -23.78 -35.21
C GLY A 8 -27.25 -24.26 -33.81
N LYS A 9 -26.73 -25.46 -33.65
CA LYS A 9 -26.28 -25.98 -32.34
C LYS A 9 -24.89 -25.47 -31.97
N TRP A 10 -24.57 -25.51 -30.69
CA TRP A 10 -23.27 -25.06 -30.15
C TRP A 10 -22.36 -26.22 -29.83
N ARG A 11 -21.14 -26.22 -30.36
CA ARG A 11 -20.12 -27.22 -30.07
C ARG A 11 -19.07 -26.66 -29.09
N ALA A 12 -18.89 -27.35 -27.98
CA ALA A 12 -17.84 -27.12 -27.01
C ALA A 12 -16.71 -28.12 -27.22
N LYS A 13 -15.46 -27.68 -27.00
CA LYS A 13 -14.24 -28.50 -27.10
C LYS A 13 -13.36 -28.25 -25.87
N ARG A 14 -12.87 -29.33 -25.27
CA ARG A 14 -11.92 -29.23 -24.16
C ARG A 14 -10.85 -30.31 -24.26
N MET A 15 -9.59 -29.91 -24.06
CA MET A 15 -8.49 -30.87 -23.91
C MET A 15 -8.45 -31.31 -22.45
N ILE A 16 -8.49 -32.64 -22.20
CA ILE A 16 -8.44 -33.23 -20.85
C ILE A 16 -7.44 -34.39 -20.92
N HIS A 17 -6.37 -34.29 -20.14
CA HIS A 17 -5.27 -35.26 -20.14
C HIS A 17 -4.76 -35.64 -21.55
N GLY A 18 -4.59 -34.63 -22.42
CA GLY A 18 -4.14 -34.85 -23.81
C GLY A 18 -5.23 -35.38 -24.76
N ILE A 19 -6.45 -35.66 -24.30
CA ILE A 19 -7.58 -36.16 -25.09
C ILE A 19 -8.53 -35.02 -25.38
N LEU A 20 -8.84 -34.77 -26.65
CA LEU A 20 -9.82 -33.76 -27.05
C LEU A 20 -11.25 -34.32 -26.87
N ARG A 21 -11.97 -33.81 -25.88
CA ARG A 21 -13.41 -34.07 -25.73
C ARG A 21 -14.23 -32.98 -26.42
N THR A 22 -15.26 -33.39 -27.15
CA THR A 22 -16.18 -32.49 -27.82
C THR A 22 -17.60 -32.88 -27.52
N LYS A 23 -18.49 -31.90 -27.29
CA LYS A 23 -19.93 -32.15 -27.09
C LYS A 23 -20.73 -31.02 -27.73
N THR A 24 -21.94 -31.36 -28.19
CA THR A 24 -22.83 -30.40 -28.89
C THR A 24 -24.06 -30.13 -28.05
N PHE A 25 -24.48 -28.87 -27.96
CA PHE A 25 -25.55 -28.38 -27.11
C PHE A 25 -26.55 -27.55 -27.90
N PRO A 26 -27.82 -27.46 -27.47
CA PRO A 26 -28.82 -26.58 -28.05
C PRO A 26 -28.46 -25.09 -27.88
N THR A 27 -27.88 -24.73 -26.73
CA THR A 27 -27.60 -23.32 -26.37
C THR A 27 -26.12 -23.06 -26.08
N LYS A 28 -25.72 -21.80 -26.25
CA LYS A 28 -24.36 -21.33 -25.93
C LYS A 28 -24.08 -21.41 -24.40
N ALA A 29 -25.11 -21.19 -23.60
CA ALA A 29 -25.00 -21.23 -22.13
C ALA A 29 -24.65 -22.63 -21.64
N GLU A 30 -25.34 -23.67 -22.15
CA GLU A 30 -25.07 -25.08 -21.82
C GLU A 30 -23.67 -25.51 -22.26
N ALA A 31 -23.27 -25.08 -23.46
CA ALA A 31 -21.92 -25.36 -23.98
C ALA A 31 -20.82 -24.74 -23.10
N LYS A 32 -21.02 -23.49 -22.62
CA LYS A 32 -20.08 -22.83 -21.67
C LYS A 32 -20.07 -23.52 -20.32
N ARG A 33 -21.23 -23.92 -19.80
CA ARG A 33 -21.35 -24.63 -18.53
C ARG A 33 -20.59 -25.96 -18.58
N TRP A 34 -20.76 -26.72 -19.64
CA TRP A 34 -20.03 -27.96 -19.85
C TRP A 34 -18.51 -27.76 -19.94
N GLU A 35 -18.02 -26.71 -20.64
CA GLU A 35 -16.57 -26.37 -20.68
C GLU A 35 -16.03 -26.05 -19.28
N ALA A 36 -16.83 -25.35 -18.45
CA ALA A 36 -16.46 -25.02 -17.07
C ALA A 36 -16.44 -26.29 -16.18
N GLU A 37 -17.42 -27.17 -16.29
CA GLU A 37 -17.49 -28.44 -15.57
C GLU A 37 -16.30 -29.35 -15.91
N GLN A 38 -15.99 -29.49 -17.20
CA GLN A 38 -14.83 -30.29 -17.65
C GLN A 38 -13.49 -29.68 -17.19
N SER A 39 -13.40 -28.36 -17.06
CA SER A 39 -12.22 -27.70 -16.50
C SER A 39 -12.09 -27.96 -15.01
N ALA A 40 -13.20 -27.97 -14.27
CA ALA A 40 -13.21 -28.28 -12.85
C ALA A 40 -12.83 -29.73 -12.57
N GLU A 41 -13.38 -30.69 -13.35
CA GLU A 41 -13.03 -32.10 -13.26
C GLU A 41 -11.55 -32.37 -13.56
N ASN A 42 -11.00 -31.77 -14.62
CA ASN A 42 -9.58 -31.88 -14.95
C ASN A 42 -8.70 -31.32 -13.84
N TRP A 43 -9.06 -30.16 -13.32
CA TRP A 43 -8.37 -29.53 -12.21
C TRP A 43 -8.41 -30.36 -10.92
N GLN A 44 -9.58 -30.96 -10.60
CA GLN A 44 -9.71 -31.84 -9.44
C GLN A 44 -8.89 -33.14 -9.61
N ALA A 45 -8.85 -33.72 -10.81
CA ALA A 45 -8.05 -34.91 -11.09
C ALA A 45 -6.53 -34.62 -11.01
N GLU A 46 -6.09 -33.46 -11.47
CA GLU A 46 -4.69 -33.02 -11.30
C GLU A 46 -4.34 -32.77 -9.84
N LEU A 47 -5.26 -32.19 -9.07
CA LEU A 47 -5.09 -31.98 -7.62
C LEU A 47 -4.99 -33.27 -6.82
N SER A 48 -5.76 -34.31 -7.21
CA SER A 48 -5.71 -35.61 -6.54
C SER A 48 -4.40 -36.38 -6.77
N GLN A 49 -3.60 -35.97 -7.76
CA GLN A 49 -2.26 -36.51 -8.04
C GLN A 49 -1.13 -35.68 -7.38
N THR A 50 -1.46 -34.54 -6.77
CA THR A 50 -0.45 -33.72 -6.09
C THR A 50 -0.06 -34.42 -4.78
N PRO A 51 1.23 -34.70 -4.52
CA PRO A 51 1.63 -35.37 -3.28
C PRO A 51 1.21 -34.51 -2.07
N MET A 52 0.72 -35.19 -1.03
CA MET A 52 0.38 -34.56 0.26
C MET A 52 1.56 -33.75 0.76
N VAL A 53 1.38 -32.45 0.93
CA VAL A 53 2.44 -31.56 1.42
C VAL A 53 2.24 -31.26 2.89
N CYS A 54 3.29 -31.45 3.70
CA CYS A 54 3.23 -31.05 5.09
C CYS A 54 3.30 -29.50 5.22
N TRP A 55 2.84 -28.97 6.36
CA TRP A 55 2.77 -27.52 6.58
C TRP A 55 4.13 -26.83 6.48
N LEU A 56 5.20 -27.49 6.94
CA LEU A 56 6.56 -26.95 6.86
C LEU A 56 7.08 -26.90 5.43
N ASP A 57 6.84 -27.96 4.64
CA ASP A 57 7.26 -28.01 3.23
C ASP A 57 6.49 -27.00 2.40
N PHE A 58 5.18 -26.87 2.62
CA PHE A 58 4.36 -25.82 2.01
C PHE A 58 4.87 -24.42 2.35
N ALA A 59 5.16 -24.17 3.64
CA ALA A 59 5.71 -22.90 4.09
C ALA A 59 7.05 -22.58 3.39
N THR A 60 7.93 -23.60 3.30
CA THR A 60 9.25 -23.48 2.67
C THR A 60 9.14 -23.16 1.19
N ALA A 61 8.26 -23.89 0.47
CA ALA A 61 8.02 -23.65 -0.96
C ALA A 61 7.46 -22.24 -1.22
N TYR A 62 6.45 -21.82 -0.43
CA TYR A 62 5.91 -20.46 -0.54
C TYR A 62 6.94 -19.39 -0.23
N LEU A 63 7.77 -19.57 0.81
CA LEU A 63 8.79 -18.59 1.19
C LEU A 63 9.91 -18.48 0.17
N ARG A 64 10.27 -19.56 -0.52
CA ARG A 64 11.21 -19.53 -1.64
C ARG A 64 10.66 -18.68 -2.80
N MET A 65 9.44 -18.93 -3.25
CA MET A 65 8.76 -18.09 -4.24
C MET A 65 8.63 -16.63 -3.77
N ALA A 66 8.33 -16.43 -2.49
CA ALA A 66 8.17 -15.09 -1.93
C ALA A 66 9.49 -14.30 -1.85
N GLU A 67 10.62 -14.95 -1.66
CA GLU A 67 11.96 -14.35 -1.66
C GLU A 67 12.31 -13.78 -3.03
N GLU A 68 12.00 -14.51 -4.09
CA GLU A 68 12.23 -14.08 -5.48
C GLU A 68 11.30 -12.93 -5.90
N ARG A 69 10.06 -12.94 -5.43
CA ARG A 69 9.01 -12.05 -5.94
C ARG A 69 8.82 -10.75 -5.16
N PHE A 70 9.10 -10.76 -3.86
CA PHE A 70 8.78 -9.64 -2.98
C PHE A 70 10.05 -8.96 -2.44
N SER A 71 9.87 -7.75 -1.89
CA SER A 71 10.96 -7.09 -1.18
C SER A 71 11.37 -7.89 0.06
N LYS A 72 12.65 -7.78 0.47
CA LYS A 72 13.20 -8.44 1.67
C LYS A 72 12.33 -8.19 2.91
N LYS A 73 11.80 -6.96 3.08
CA LYS A 73 10.89 -6.63 4.18
C LYS A 73 9.60 -7.45 4.13
N THR A 74 8.98 -7.55 2.96
CA THR A 74 7.73 -8.31 2.77
C THR A 74 7.98 -9.81 2.96
N TRP A 75 9.10 -10.32 2.46
CA TRP A 75 9.51 -11.71 2.69
C TRP A 75 9.69 -12.01 4.18
N LEU A 76 10.38 -11.13 4.92
CA LEU A 76 10.55 -11.28 6.38
C LEU A 76 9.20 -11.27 7.13
N GLU A 77 8.25 -10.44 6.71
CA GLU A 77 6.91 -10.43 7.29
C GLU A 77 6.15 -11.75 7.06
N LYS A 78 6.32 -12.34 5.88
CA LYS A 78 5.76 -13.66 5.54
C LYS A 78 6.43 -14.78 6.34
N LYS A 79 7.76 -14.78 6.40
CA LYS A 79 8.56 -15.71 7.21
C LYS A 79 8.15 -15.66 8.68
N HIS A 80 7.97 -14.46 9.22
CA HIS A 80 7.48 -14.27 10.58
C HIS A 80 6.07 -14.85 10.80
N ALA A 81 5.15 -14.66 9.84
CA ALA A 81 3.81 -15.22 9.93
C ALA A 81 3.82 -16.75 9.99
N PHE A 82 4.64 -17.41 9.15
CA PHE A 82 4.80 -18.88 9.21
C PHE A 82 5.46 -19.33 10.52
N ARG A 83 6.50 -18.62 10.98
CA ARG A 83 7.11 -18.93 12.28
C ARG A 83 6.10 -18.91 13.43
N LEU A 84 5.17 -17.96 13.41
CA LEU A 84 4.10 -17.90 14.42
C LEU A 84 3.07 -19.02 14.23
N SER A 85 2.73 -19.40 13.00
CA SER A 85 1.81 -20.51 12.75
C SER A 85 2.37 -21.85 13.20
N LEU A 86 3.66 -22.09 13.03
CA LEU A 86 4.35 -23.32 13.48
C LEU A 86 4.42 -23.49 15.00
N GLN A 87 4.06 -22.46 15.77
CA GLN A 87 3.90 -22.59 17.23
C GLN A 87 2.57 -23.24 17.64
N THR A 88 1.65 -23.42 16.69
CA THR A 88 0.29 -23.94 16.93
C THR A 88 -0.04 -25.08 15.99
N ILE A 89 0.38 -25.00 14.73
CA ILE A 89 0.20 -26.03 13.71
C ILE A 89 1.49 -26.86 13.67
N PRO A 90 1.43 -28.19 13.89
CA PRO A 90 2.60 -29.06 13.78
C PRO A 90 3.28 -28.95 12.41
N PRO A 91 4.62 -28.98 12.35
CA PRO A 91 5.36 -28.88 11.09
C PRO A 91 5.00 -29.97 10.07
N ASP A 92 4.71 -31.16 10.56
CA ASP A 92 4.34 -32.37 9.80
C ASP A 92 2.84 -32.49 9.51
N ALA A 93 2.01 -31.54 10.03
CA ALA A 93 0.59 -31.53 9.74
C ALA A 93 0.34 -31.42 8.23
N ASN A 94 -0.54 -32.26 7.68
CA ASN A 94 -0.95 -32.16 6.28
C ASN A 94 -1.63 -30.79 6.04
N ALA A 95 -1.08 -30.01 5.10
CA ALA A 95 -1.59 -28.69 4.78
C ALA A 95 -3.08 -28.71 4.35
N GLU A 96 -3.52 -29.77 3.68
CA GLU A 96 -4.92 -29.94 3.25
C GLU A 96 -5.90 -30.05 4.43
N HIS A 97 -5.44 -30.56 5.57
CA HIS A 97 -6.25 -30.73 6.77
C HIS A 97 -6.29 -29.51 7.69
N ILE A 98 -5.66 -28.42 7.31
CA ILE A 98 -5.70 -27.16 8.08
C ILE A 98 -7.08 -26.50 7.94
N THR A 99 -7.79 -26.46 9.05
CA THR A 99 -9.17 -25.95 9.14
C THR A 99 -9.22 -24.49 9.64
N PRO A 100 -10.37 -23.80 9.53
CA PRO A 100 -10.58 -22.49 10.16
C PRO A 100 -10.30 -22.48 11.67
N ARG A 101 -10.49 -23.60 12.36
CA ARG A 101 -10.15 -23.71 13.80
C ARG A 101 -8.65 -23.55 14.03
N HIS A 102 -7.82 -24.22 13.24
CA HIS A 102 -6.35 -24.01 13.31
C HIS A 102 -5.98 -22.56 13.00
N GLY A 103 -6.63 -21.94 12.01
CA GLY A 103 -6.46 -20.52 11.71
C GLY A 103 -6.80 -19.63 12.90
N LEU A 104 -7.92 -19.90 13.59
CA LEU A 104 -8.36 -19.16 14.78
C LEU A 104 -7.36 -19.32 15.92
N ASP A 105 -6.89 -20.55 16.20
CA ASP A 105 -5.96 -20.83 17.30
C ASP A 105 -4.62 -20.07 17.10
N VAL A 106 -4.06 -20.10 15.87
CA VAL A 106 -2.88 -19.32 15.51
C VAL A 106 -3.10 -17.83 15.76
N LEU A 107 -4.19 -17.27 15.26
CA LEU A 107 -4.43 -15.83 15.31
C LEU A 107 -4.79 -15.35 16.71
N ARG A 108 -5.53 -16.15 17.48
CA ARG A 108 -5.85 -15.87 18.88
C ARG A 108 -4.59 -15.83 19.74
N ARG A 109 -3.68 -16.79 19.55
CA ARG A 109 -2.39 -16.80 20.25
C ARG A 109 -1.61 -15.50 19.97
N VAL A 110 -1.54 -15.07 18.70
CA VAL A 110 -0.86 -13.81 18.34
C VAL A 110 -1.58 -12.59 18.92
N ALA A 111 -2.90 -12.57 18.91
CA ALA A 111 -3.68 -11.45 19.47
C ALA A 111 -3.42 -11.30 20.97
N LEU A 112 -3.40 -12.41 21.71
CA LEU A 112 -3.16 -12.44 23.16
C LEU A 112 -1.72 -12.07 23.53
N SER A 113 -0.73 -12.53 22.73
CA SER A 113 0.69 -12.27 23.03
C SER A 113 1.17 -10.90 22.57
N THR A 114 0.48 -10.27 21.59
CA THR A 114 0.95 -9.02 20.97
C THR A 114 -0.18 -8.01 20.82
N SER A 115 -1.10 -8.21 19.86
CA SER A 115 -2.26 -7.34 19.62
C SER A 115 -3.15 -7.88 18.50
N GLY A 116 -4.42 -7.40 18.44
CA GLY A 116 -5.32 -7.68 17.32
C GLY A 116 -4.77 -7.20 15.97
N ASN A 117 -4.05 -6.07 15.94
CA ASN A 117 -3.38 -5.59 14.71
C ASN A 117 -2.31 -6.57 14.21
N ALA A 118 -1.50 -7.13 15.12
CA ALA A 118 -0.49 -8.13 14.77
C ALA A 118 -1.14 -9.42 14.24
N ALA A 119 -2.20 -9.90 14.90
CA ALA A 119 -2.97 -11.05 14.44
C ALA A 119 -3.54 -10.82 13.03
N ASN A 120 -4.14 -9.65 12.78
CA ASN A 120 -4.67 -9.29 11.46
C ASN A 120 -3.57 -9.23 10.37
N LYS A 121 -2.35 -8.83 10.74
CA LYS A 121 -1.20 -8.85 9.82
C LYS A 121 -0.76 -10.28 9.50
N VAL A 122 -0.70 -11.16 10.50
CA VAL A 122 -0.42 -12.59 10.33
C VAL A 122 -1.50 -13.23 9.46
N ARG A 123 -2.78 -12.99 9.77
CA ARG A 123 -3.93 -13.44 8.99
C ARG A 123 -3.78 -13.10 7.51
N LYS A 124 -3.46 -11.85 7.19
CA LYS A 124 -3.27 -11.39 5.80
C LYS A 124 -2.14 -12.15 5.10
N ASN A 125 -1.02 -12.40 5.78
CA ASN A 125 0.12 -13.08 5.18
C ASN A 125 -0.14 -14.56 4.95
N LEU A 126 -0.72 -15.27 5.92
CA LEU A 126 -1.05 -16.70 5.80
C LEU A 126 -2.19 -16.91 4.79
N ALA A 127 -3.20 -16.05 4.78
CA ALA A 127 -4.26 -16.10 3.77
C ALA A 127 -3.73 -15.92 2.34
N ALA A 128 -2.76 -15.02 2.13
CA ALA A 128 -2.14 -14.87 0.82
C ALA A 128 -1.32 -16.10 0.41
N ALA A 129 -0.67 -16.77 1.36
CA ALA A 129 0.03 -18.02 1.13
C ALA A 129 -0.96 -19.15 0.77
N TRP A 130 -2.06 -19.25 1.51
CA TRP A 130 -3.09 -20.25 1.22
C TRP A 130 -3.69 -20.08 -0.19
N THR A 131 -4.02 -18.85 -0.58
CA THR A 131 -4.51 -18.55 -1.94
C THR A 131 -3.50 -18.91 -3.03
N TRP A 132 -2.21 -18.79 -2.75
CA TRP A 132 -1.16 -19.30 -3.62
C TRP A 132 -1.15 -20.84 -3.63
N GLY A 133 -1.28 -21.46 -2.47
CA GLY A 133 -1.38 -22.92 -2.33
C GLY A 133 -2.59 -23.53 -3.03
N GLN A 134 -3.73 -22.87 -3.00
CA GLN A 134 -4.91 -23.27 -3.79
C GLN A 134 -4.61 -23.35 -5.29
N ARG A 135 -3.77 -22.44 -5.79
CA ARG A 135 -3.43 -22.36 -7.22
C ARG A 135 -2.36 -23.37 -7.65
N TYR A 136 -1.40 -23.66 -6.79
CA TYR A 136 -0.20 -24.40 -7.18
C TYR A 136 0.00 -25.71 -6.42
N TYR A 137 -0.70 -25.91 -5.31
CA TYR A 137 -0.59 -27.09 -4.44
C TYR A 137 -1.94 -27.78 -4.17
N GLY A 138 -3.01 -27.35 -4.85
CA GLY A 138 -4.30 -27.96 -4.72
C GLY A 138 -4.95 -27.85 -3.34
N LEU A 139 -4.53 -26.88 -2.52
CA LEU A 139 -5.13 -26.72 -1.18
C LEU A 139 -6.64 -26.45 -1.26
N PRO A 140 -7.40 -26.88 -0.24
CA PRO A 140 -8.85 -26.73 -0.20
C PRO A 140 -9.34 -25.31 -0.53
N PRO A 141 -10.53 -25.19 -1.17
CA PRO A 141 -11.07 -23.88 -1.59
C PRO A 141 -11.40 -22.96 -0.41
N VAL A 142 -11.70 -23.52 0.75
CA VAL A 142 -11.91 -22.74 1.97
C VAL A 142 -10.56 -22.28 2.52
N ASN A 143 -10.32 -20.97 2.52
CA ASN A 143 -9.11 -20.41 3.11
C ASN A 143 -9.27 -20.32 4.64
N PRO A 144 -8.55 -21.14 5.43
CA PRO A 144 -8.74 -21.22 6.88
C PRO A 144 -8.42 -19.92 7.62
N PHE A 145 -7.56 -19.09 7.05
CA PHE A 145 -7.19 -17.81 7.66
C PHE A 145 -8.16 -16.69 7.26
N LEU A 146 -8.76 -16.72 6.08
CA LEU A 146 -9.81 -15.77 5.70
C LEU A 146 -11.16 -16.08 6.35
N ALA A 147 -11.43 -17.32 6.67
CA ALA A 147 -12.63 -17.72 7.39
C ALA A 147 -12.69 -17.18 8.83
N VAL A 148 -11.53 -16.88 9.41
CA VAL A 148 -11.48 -16.24 10.74
C VAL A 148 -11.79 -14.74 10.58
N GLU A 149 -12.67 -14.22 11.42
CA GLU A 149 -12.96 -12.79 11.49
C GLU A 149 -11.72 -11.97 11.90
N ARG A 150 -11.75 -10.69 11.59
CA ARG A 150 -10.68 -9.79 12.03
C ARG A 150 -10.77 -9.56 13.52
N PHE A 151 -9.65 -9.62 14.19
CA PHE A 151 -9.54 -9.25 15.59
C PHE A 151 -9.75 -7.74 15.75
N PRO A 152 -10.41 -7.30 16.84
CA PRO A 152 -10.49 -5.90 17.19
C PRO A 152 -9.10 -5.27 17.18
N ALA A 153 -9.01 -4.10 16.60
CA ALA A 153 -7.75 -3.40 16.43
C ALA A 153 -7.94 -1.94 16.82
N ASP A 154 -7.21 -1.52 17.84
CA ASP A 154 -7.22 -0.13 18.26
C ASP A 154 -6.70 0.76 17.14
N GLN A 155 -7.55 1.61 16.62
CA GLN A 155 -7.16 2.67 15.71
C GLN A 155 -6.78 3.90 16.53
N LYS A 156 -5.58 3.90 17.12
CA LYS A 156 -5.07 5.12 17.74
C LYS A 156 -4.91 6.19 16.66
N PRO A 157 -5.44 7.40 16.88
CA PRO A 157 -5.20 8.52 15.97
C PRO A 157 -3.69 8.69 15.76
N ARG A 158 -3.28 8.90 14.53
CA ARG A 158 -1.86 9.16 14.24
C ARG A 158 -1.51 10.52 14.78
N TYR A 159 -0.43 10.58 15.57
CA TYR A 159 0.09 11.85 16.04
C TYR A 159 0.65 12.64 14.86
N VAL A 160 0.13 13.83 14.67
CA VAL A 160 0.67 14.85 13.77
C VAL A 160 1.27 15.92 14.70
N PRO A 161 2.57 16.22 14.61
CA PRO A 161 3.16 17.24 15.46
C PRO A 161 2.59 18.62 15.12
N PRO A 162 2.44 19.52 16.10
CA PRO A 162 2.29 20.95 15.83
C PRO A 162 3.43 21.46 14.93
N GLU A 163 3.17 22.48 14.13
CA GLU A 163 4.18 23.04 13.24
C GLU A 163 5.36 23.60 14.02
N GLU A 164 5.11 24.22 15.17
CA GLU A 164 6.15 24.72 16.06
C GLU A 164 7.10 23.61 16.56
N ASP A 165 6.57 22.42 16.84
CA ASP A 165 7.40 21.29 17.26
C ASP A 165 8.30 20.78 16.14
N PHE A 166 7.81 20.82 14.90
CA PHE A 166 8.66 20.53 13.72
C PHE A 166 9.80 21.54 13.59
N TRP A 167 9.53 22.85 13.75
CA TRP A 167 10.56 23.87 13.65
C TRP A 167 11.58 23.79 14.79
N LYS A 168 11.16 23.46 16.03
CA LYS A 168 12.11 23.16 17.12
C LYS A 168 13.05 22.03 16.76
N VAL A 169 12.52 20.90 16.22
CA VAL A 169 13.34 19.77 15.75
C VAL A 169 14.24 20.19 14.61
N TYR A 170 13.76 20.98 13.68
CA TYR A 170 14.56 21.50 12.57
C TYR A 170 15.74 22.31 13.06
N GLU A 171 15.57 23.19 14.07
CA GLU A 171 16.67 24.02 14.60
C GLU A 171 17.74 23.20 15.32
N THR A 172 17.41 22.08 15.93
CA THR A 172 18.40 21.19 16.56
C THR A 172 19.19 20.34 15.58
N ALA A 173 18.73 20.22 14.32
CA ALA A 173 19.39 19.43 13.30
C ALA A 173 20.61 20.14 12.72
N ASP A 174 21.62 19.37 12.26
CA ASP A 174 22.71 19.94 11.48
C ASP A 174 22.27 20.37 10.06
N SER A 175 23.09 21.10 9.35
CA SER A 175 22.73 21.70 8.05
C SER A 175 22.25 20.69 7.01
N ARG A 176 22.78 19.47 7.00
CA ARG A 176 22.39 18.42 6.08
C ARG A 176 21.07 17.78 6.46
N ASP A 177 20.85 17.59 7.74
CA ASP A 177 19.59 17.04 8.27
C ASP A 177 18.49 18.10 8.23
N LYS A 178 18.81 19.38 8.38
CA LYS A 178 17.90 20.51 8.08
C LYS A 178 17.38 20.44 6.64
N ALA A 179 18.28 20.30 5.67
CA ALA A 179 17.87 20.15 4.26
C ALA A 179 17.01 18.90 4.00
N PHE A 180 17.30 17.77 4.68
CA PHE A 180 16.51 16.56 4.58
C PHE A 180 15.11 16.72 5.18
N LEU A 181 14.99 17.34 6.35
CA LEU A 181 13.70 17.64 7.00
C LEU A 181 12.86 18.59 6.16
N LEU A 182 13.49 19.66 5.63
CA LEU A 182 12.84 20.62 4.76
C LEU A 182 12.33 19.96 3.48
N PHE A 183 13.16 19.10 2.87
CA PHE A 183 12.75 18.32 1.71
C PHE A 183 11.51 17.47 1.99
N LEU A 184 11.47 16.78 3.13
CA LEU A 184 10.31 15.95 3.51
C LEU A 184 9.05 16.80 3.73
N LEU A 185 9.18 17.97 4.35
CA LEU A 185 8.05 18.88 4.60
C LEU A 185 7.51 19.47 3.31
N HIS A 186 8.38 20.06 2.47
CA HIS A 186 7.97 20.80 1.27
C HIS A 186 7.47 19.90 0.14
N THR A 187 7.95 18.65 0.06
CA THR A 187 7.52 17.70 -0.99
C THR A 187 6.49 16.68 -0.49
N GLY A 188 6.29 16.59 0.81
CA GLY A 188 5.55 15.51 1.43
C GLY A 188 6.08 14.11 1.07
N ALA A 189 7.36 13.99 0.70
CA ALA A 189 7.96 12.73 0.24
C ALA A 189 7.93 11.64 1.32
N ARG A 190 7.82 10.39 0.89
CA ARG A 190 8.12 9.28 1.80
C ARG A 190 9.63 9.19 2.02
N CYS A 191 10.06 8.84 3.22
CA CYS A 191 11.48 8.74 3.56
C CYS A 191 12.28 7.89 2.56
N GLY A 192 11.72 6.76 2.10
CA GLY A 192 12.37 5.94 1.08
C GLY A 192 12.41 6.56 -0.32
N GLU A 193 11.58 7.55 -0.63
CA GLU A 193 11.67 8.35 -1.87
C GLU A 193 12.85 9.32 -1.77
N ALA A 194 12.99 9.99 -0.63
CA ALA A 194 14.13 10.87 -0.35
C ALA A 194 15.48 10.12 -0.36
N PHE A 195 15.53 8.89 0.16
CA PHE A 195 16.76 8.08 0.13
C PHE A 195 17.21 7.66 -1.27
N ARG A 196 16.31 7.62 -2.24
CA ARG A 196 16.61 7.27 -3.63
C ARG A 196 16.83 8.48 -4.53
N LEU A 197 16.64 9.68 -4.00
CA LEU A 197 16.78 10.92 -4.77
C LEU A 197 18.22 11.10 -5.24
N THR A 198 18.40 11.30 -6.53
CA THR A 198 19.67 11.62 -7.14
C THR A 198 19.68 13.08 -7.63
N TRP A 199 20.86 13.62 -7.94
CA TRP A 199 20.97 14.97 -8.49
C TRP A 199 20.34 15.10 -9.87
N ASP A 200 20.22 14.02 -10.63
CA ASP A 200 19.50 13.97 -11.92
C ASP A 200 17.97 14.14 -11.77
N ASP A 201 17.47 13.99 -10.54
CA ASP A 201 16.08 14.21 -10.20
C ASP A 201 15.79 15.65 -9.73
N VAL A 202 16.82 16.52 -9.67
CA VAL A 202 16.72 17.90 -9.19
C VAL A 202 17.02 18.87 -10.32
N ASP A 203 15.97 19.47 -10.88
CA ASP A 203 16.06 20.51 -11.89
C ASP A 203 16.09 21.89 -11.22
N PHE A 204 17.29 22.43 -10.97
CA PHE A 204 17.47 23.74 -10.33
C PHE A 204 16.95 24.90 -11.20
N PRO A 205 17.27 24.96 -12.53
CA PRO A 205 16.73 25.98 -13.40
C PRO A 205 15.22 25.99 -13.52
N GLY A 206 14.64 24.78 -13.71
CA GLY A 206 13.19 24.60 -13.82
C GLY A 206 12.46 24.58 -12.47
N GLN A 207 13.18 24.71 -11.36
CA GLN A 207 12.65 24.70 -9.99
C GLN A 207 11.69 23.53 -9.72
N LYS A 208 12.10 22.32 -10.06
CA LYS A 208 11.30 21.11 -9.86
C LYS A 208 12.13 19.91 -9.48
N ILE A 209 11.47 18.95 -8.81
CA ILE A 209 12.06 17.72 -8.31
C ILE A 209 11.23 16.55 -8.82
N ARG A 210 11.90 15.55 -9.38
CA ARG A 210 11.29 14.30 -9.82
C ARG A 210 11.31 13.26 -8.71
N LEU A 211 10.17 12.78 -8.26
CA LEU A 211 10.07 11.77 -7.21
C LEU A 211 9.55 10.44 -7.75
N GLY A 212 10.34 9.40 -7.51
CA GLY A 212 9.99 8.03 -7.85
C GLY A 212 9.25 7.30 -6.74
N THR A 213 8.00 6.92 -6.98
CA THR A 213 7.17 6.12 -6.08
C THR A 213 7.02 4.70 -6.61
N ARG A 214 7.32 3.67 -5.79
CA ARG A 214 7.08 2.27 -6.18
C ARG A 214 5.59 1.99 -6.28
N LYS A 215 5.15 1.49 -7.43
CA LYS A 215 3.76 1.04 -7.64
C LYS A 215 3.49 -0.24 -6.84
N THR A 216 2.29 -0.34 -6.30
CA THR A 216 1.83 -1.58 -5.62
C THR A 216 1.78 -2.73 -6.63
N GLY A 217 2.19 -3.94 -6.22
CA GLY A 217 2.14 -5.13 -7.07
C GLY A 217 3.32 -5.34 -8.02
N GLY A 218 4.49 -4.73 -7.76
CA GLY A 218 5.71 -4.99 -8.54
C GLY A 218 5.76 -4.32 -9.92
N ARG A 219 4.86 -3.39 -10.22
CA ARG A 219 4.72 -2.73 -11.53
C ARG A 219 5.73 -1.60 -11.79
N GLY A 220 6.92 -1.65 -11.17
CA GLY A 220 7.97 -0.67 -11.39
C GLY A 220 7.80 0.64 -10.62
N MET A 221 8.51 1.68 -11.08
CA MET A 221 8.49 3.03 -10.49
C MET A 221 7.54 3.94 -11.28
N ALA A 222 6.77 4.76 -10.56
CA ALA A 222 6.07 5.90 -11.14
C ALA A 222 6.79 7.18 -10.73
N TYR A 223 7.04 8.05 -11.67
CA TYR A 223 7.72 9.33 -11.44
C TYR A 223 6.73 10.48 -11.55
N ALA A 224 6.89 11.48 -10.70
CA ALA A 224 6.13 12.70 -10.74
C ALA A 224 7.07 13.89 -10.48
N TRP A 225 6.92 14.95 -11.27
CA TRP A 225 7.57 16.22 -11.04
C TRP A 225 6.77 17.06 -10.04
N LEU A 226 7.44 17.60 -9.04
CA LEU A 226 6.87 18.53 -8.07
C LEU A 226 7.60 19.89 -8.17
N PRO A 227 6.90 21.00 -7.96
CA PRO A 227 7.55 22.30 -7.83
C PRO A 227 8.47 22.33 -6.61
N MET A 228 9.57 23.02 -6.73
CA MET A 228 10.54 23.24 -5.67
C MET A 228 10.44 24.70 -5.20
N THR A 229 10.20 24.89 -3.91
CA THR A 229 10.20 26.23 -3.32
C THR A 229 11.61 26.82 -3.31
N SER A 230 11.72 28.16 -3.30
CA SER A 230 13.03 28.85 -3.23
C SER A 230 13.85 28.38 -2.01
N THR A 231 13.22 28.31 -0.84
CA THR A 231 13.86 27.83 0.40
C THR A 231 14.44 26.42 0.25
N LEU A 232 13.68 25.49 -0.37
CA LEU A 232 14.16 24.14 -0.61
C LEU A 232 15.28 24.10 -1.66
N ARG A 233 15.17 24.92 -2.72
CA ARG A 233 16.21 25.07 -3.74
C ARG A 233 17.54 25.47 -3.12
N ASP A 234 17.51 26.50 -2.28
CA ASP A 234 18.72 27.05 -1.65
C ASP A 234 19.35 26.02 -0.69
N ALA A 235 18.54 25.36 0.14
CA ALA A 235 19.00 24.28 1.00
C ALA A 235 19.61 23.09 0.22
N LEU A 236 19.02 22.70 -0.91
CA LEU A 236 19.59 21.64 -1.76
C LEU A 236 20.84 22.11 -2.50
N GLY A 237 20.94 23.40 -2.87
CA GLY A 237 22.15 23.99 -3.43
C GLY A 237 23.35 23.86 -2.49
N GLU A 238 23.16 24.15 -1.21
CA GLU A 238 24.19 23.95 -0.19
C GLU A 238 24.60 22.47 -0.03
N VAL A 239 23.65 21.55 -0.06
CA VAL A 239 23.94 20.12 -0.03
C VAL A 239 24.74 19.68 -1.25
N LYS A 240 24.38 20.21 -2.45
CA LYS A 240 25.07 19.90 -3.70
C LYS A 240 26.52 20.37 -3.68
N ALA A 241 26.76 21.58 -3.20
CA ALA A 241 28.12 22.13 -3.08
C ALA A 241 29.05 21.26 -2.20
N ARG A 242 28.47 20.56 -1.22
CA ARG A 242 29.20 19.67 -0.29
C ARG A 242 29.17 18.18 -0.69
N SER A 243 28.52 17.82 -1.80
CA SER A 243 28.27 16.42 -2.17
C SER A 243 29.51 15.64 -2.65
N LYS A 244 30.58 16.33 -2.99
CA LYS A 244 31.85 15.73 -3.47
C LYS A 244 31.64 14.70 -4.60
N GLY A 245 30.71 14.99 -5.53
CA GLY A 245 30.40 14.11 -6.66
C GLY A 245 29.53 12.90 -6.35
N ASN A 246 29.03 12.73 -5.12
CA ASN A 246 28.10 11.65 -4.81
C ASN A 246 26.78 11.85 -5.61
N PRO A 247 26.30 10.84 -6.36
CA PRO A 247 25.07 10.98 -7.14
C PRO A 247 23.80 11.12 -6.28
N LEU A 248 23.83 10.64 -5.04
CA LEU A 248 22.70 10.73 -4.12
C LEU A 248 22.65 12.08 -3.43
N VAL A 249 21.46 12.70 -3.40
CA VAL A 249 21.21 13.93 -2.66
C VAL A 249 21.39 13.72 -1.15
N PHE A 250 20.83 12.65 -0.63
CA PHE A 250 20.90 12.27 0.78
C PHE A 250 21.57 10.90 0.93
N SER A 251 22.89 10.89 0.98
CA SER A 251 23.70 9.67 1.16
C SER A 251 24.09 9.44 2.61
N ASN A 252 24.41 8.20 2.93
CA ASN A 252 24.94 7.83 4.25
C ASN A 252 26.28 8.54 4.51
N ARG A 253 26.39 9.18 5.68
CA ARG A 253 27.58 9.99 6.06
C ARG A 253 28.86 9.17 6.19
N HIS A 254 28.73 7.88 6.55
CA HIS A 254 29.90 7.04 6.82
C HIS A 254 30.48 6.39 5.55
N ASN A 255 29.62 5.99 4.62
CA ASN A 255 30.07 5.22 3.45
C ASN A 255 29.57 5.77 2.11
N GLY A 256 28.87 6.91 2.09
CA GLY A 256 28.33 7.51 0.86
C GLY A 256 27.21 6.74 0.18
N ALA A 257 26.84 5.57 0.69
CA ALA A 257 25.81 4.74 0.08
C ALA A 257 24.39 5.25 0.34
N GLN A 258 23.40 4.68 -0.36
CA GLN A 258 22.00 4.95 -0.12
C GLN A 258 21.58 4.51 1.29
N TYR A 259 20.87 5.37 2.00
CA TYR A 259 20.26 4.95 3.27
C TYR A 259 19.20 3.86 3.04
N THR A 260 19.21 2.85 3.88
CA THR A 260 18.12 1.87 4.00
C THR A 260 17.13 2.25 5.09
N ALA A 261 17.63 2.87 6.18
CA ALA A 261 16.85 3.38 7.29
C ALA A 261 17.62 4.47 8.04
N ARG A 262 16.91 5.36 8.74
CA ARG A 262 17.45 6.36 9.69
C ARG A 262 16.55 6.39 10.93
N GLN A 263 16.35 5.23 11.54
CA GLN A 263 15.36 5.04 12.60
C GLN A 263 15.67 5.81 13.89
N HIS A 264 16.93 6.12 14.17
CA HIS A 264 17.37 6.84 15.38
C HIS A 264 17.34 8.35 15.23
N MET A 265 17.42 8.89 14.00
CA MET A 265 17.50 10.33 13.76
C MET A 265 16.35 11.11 14.41
N MET A 266 15.11 10.77 14.12
CA MET A 266 13.96 11.52 14.64
C MET A 266 13.79 11.40 16.16
N PRO A 267 13.91 10.20 16.78
CA PRO A 267 13.90 10.09 18.25
C PRO A 267 14.96 10.95 18.93
N GLU A 268 16.18 11.01 18.41
CA GLU A 268 17.29 11.81 18.94
C GLU A 268 17.01 13.32 18.79
N LEU A 269 16.60 13.76 17.62
CA LEU A 269 16.28 15.17 17.38
C LEU A 269 15.06 15.63 18.21
N CYS A 270 14.00 14.83 18.32
CA CYS A 270 12.85 15.15 19.15
C CYS A 270 13.22 15.26 20.64
N LYS A 271 14.11 14.35 21.11
CA LYS A 271 14.63 14.40 22.48
C LYS A 271 15.44 15.67 22.71
N ALA A 272 16.33 16.03 21.80
CA ALA A 272 17.16 17.24 21.88
C ALA A 272 16.29 18.52 21.83
N ALA A 273 15.25 18.51 21.02
CA ALA A 273 14.30 19.65 20.92
C ALA A 273 13.28 19.73 22.08
N GLY A 274 13.22 18.73 22.98
CA GLY A 274 12.27 18.70 24.08
C GLY A 274 10.82 18.52 23.66
N VAL A 275 10.55 17.89 22.50
CA VAL A 275 9.20 17.71 21.95
C VAL A 275 8.74 16.25 22.01
N LYS A 276 7.42 16.04 21.90
CA LYS A 276 6.84 14.70 21.82
C LYS A 276 7.40 13.97 20.59
N PRO A 277 7.91 12.72 20.73
CA PRO A 277 8.52 12.00 19.63
C PRO A 277 7.58 11.78 18.43
N PHE A 278 8.07 12.07 17.23
CA PHE A 278 7.41 11.79 15.96
C PHE A 278 8.40 11.29 14.92
N GLY A 279 7.91 10.59 13.91
CA GLY A 279 8.77 10.03 12.84
C GLY A 279 8.58 10.73 11.50
N PHE A 280 9.37 10.38 10.51
CA PHE A 280 9.33 10.95 9.15
C PHE A 280 7.93 10.92 8.52
N HIS A 281 7.12 9.90 8.81
CA HIS A 281 5.78 9.82 8.25
C HIS A 281 4.85 10.88 8.84
N ALA A 282 5.09 11.32 10.07
CA ALA A 282 4.35 12.41 10.69
C ALA A 282 4.66 13.77 10.04
N ILE A 283 5.89 13.97 9.52
CA ILE A 283 6.24 15.17 8.73
C ILE A 283 5.39 15.24 7.45
N ARG A 284 5.19 14.11 6.77
CA ARG A 284 4.30 14.06 5.60
C ARG A 284 2.83 14.33 5.97
N HIS A 285 2.39 13.92 7.17
CA HIS A 285 1.08 14.28 7.68
C HIS A 285 0.98 15.78 7.95
N LEU A 286 2.03 16.36 8.57
CA LEU A 286 2.13 17.79 8.79
C LEU A 286 2.10 18.58 7.47
N ALA A 287 2.86 18.16 6.45
CA ALA A 287 2.81 18.75 5.11
C ALA A 287 1.39 18.73 4.53
N ALA A 288 0.69 17.60 4.64
CA ALA A 288 -0.71 17.49 4.19
C ALA A 288 -1.63 18.45 4.95
N THR A 289 -1.40 18.60 6.24
CA THR A 289 -2.14 19.52 7.12
C THR A 289 -1.91 20.96 6.73
N ILE A 290 -0.65 21.39 6.56
CA ILE A 290 -0.29 22.75 6.14
C ILE A 290 -0.92 23.10 4.77
N LEU A 291 -0.82 22.20 3.79
CA LEU A 291 -1.42 22.41 2.47
C LEU A 291 -2.95 22.55 2.53
N ALA A 292 -3.61 21.75 3.35
CA ALA A 292 -5.06 21.83 3.54
C ALA A 292 -5.47 23.10 4.29
N TYR A 293 -4.70 23.55 5.30
CA TYR A 293 -4.93 24.82 6.00
C TYR A 293 -4.70 26.02 5.08
N ALA A 294 -3.76 25.94 4.17
CA ALA A 294 -3.53 26.96 3.14
C ALA A 294 -4.68 27.05 2.10
N GLY A 295 -5.69 26.19 2.20
CA GLY A 295 -6.87 26.22 1.34
C GLY A 295 -6.76 25.45 0.04
N LEU A 296 -5.69 24.64 -0.15
CA LEU A 296 -5.58 23.80 -1.34
C LEU A 296 -6.68 22.73 -1.33
N ASP A 297 -7.25 22.48 -2.52
CA ASP A 297 -8.28 21.47 -2.69
C ASP A 297 -7.72 20.04 -2.55
N LEU A 298 -8.61 19.10 -2.26
CA LEU A 298 -8.25 17.69 -2.01
C LEU A 298 -7.50 17.05 -3.19
N PRO A 299 -7.88 17.23 -4.46
CA PRO A 299 -7.13 16.73 -5.61
C PRO A 299 -5.70 17.27 -5.68
N THR A 300 -5.50 18.54 -5.44
CA THR A 300 -4.17 19.16 -5.44
C THR A 300 -3.28 18.61 -4.32
N VAL A 301 -3.80 18.51 -3.08
CA VAL A 301 -3.09 17.88 -1.97
C VAL A 301 -2.77 16.41 -2.28
N GLN A 302 -3.71 15.69 -2.88
CA GLN A 302 -3.51 14.29 -3.31
C GLN A 302 -2.39 14.17 -4.35
N ALA A 303 -2.36 15.06 -5.33
CA ALA A 303 -1.33 15.10 -6.38
C ALA A 303 0.07 15.39 -5.80
N ILE A 304 0.19 16.40 -4.94
CA ILE A 304 1.46 16.76 -4.26
C ILE A 304 1.96 15.55 -3.43
N LEU A 305 1.08 14.93 -2.66
CA LEU A 305 1.42 13.78 -1.83
C LEU A 305 1.58 12.49 -2.64
N ARG A 306 1.18 12.44 -3.89
CA ARG A 306 1.23 11.24 -4.74
C ARG A 306 0.49 10.05 -4.10
N HIS A 307 -0.72 10.32 -3.55
CA HIS A 307 -1.58 9.28 -3.02
C HIS A 307 -2.34 8.57 -4.15
N HIS A 308 -2.19 7.26 -4.23
CA HIS A 308 -2.93 6.46 -5.21
C HIS A 308 -4.44 6.42 -4.92
N SER A 309 -4.84 6.51 -3.65
CA SER A 309 -6.24 6.47 -3.22
C SER A 309 -6.67 7.80 -2.60
N PRO A 310 -7.78 8.40 -3.07
CA PRO A 310 -8.36 9.61 -2.48
C PRO A 310 -8.71 9.43 -0.99
N THR A 311 -9.15 8.24 -0.60
CA THR A 311 -9.45 7.89 0.80
C THR A 311 -8.28 8.11 1.74
N THR A 312 -7.04 7.98 1.25
CA THR A 312 -5.86 8.24 2.05
C THR A 312 -5.74 9.73 2.37
N THR A 313 -5.94 10.61 1.38
CA THR A 313 -5.90 12.08 1.56
C THR A 313 -7.10 12.56 2.37
N ALA A 314 -8.31 12.04 2.10
CA ALA A 314 -9.52 12.39 2.83
C ALA A 314 -9.42 12.12 4.34
N ARG A 315 -8.68 11.09 4.77
CA ARG A 315 -8.41 10.83 6.20
C ARG A 315 -7.67 11.98 6.88
N TYR A 316 -6.77 12.66 6.18
CA TYR A 316 -6.04 13.79 6.74
C TYR A 316 -6.96 14.98 6.93
N ILE A 317 -7.77 15.31 5.92
CA ILE A 317 -8.73 16.41 6.00
C ILE A 317 -9.79 16.15 7.08
N LYS A 318 -10.27 14.90 7.19
CA LYS A 318 -11.22 14.51 8.23
C LYS A 318 -10.66 14.64 9.64
N SER A 319 -9.34 14.45 9.83
CA SER A 319 -8.66 14.62 11.12
C SER A 319 -8.42 16.09 11.50
N LEU A 320 -8.54 17.03 10.55
CA LEU A 320 -8.43 18.46 10.80
C LEU A 320 -9.67 19.05 11.48
N GLY A 321 -10.79 18.32 11.47
CA GLY A 321 -12.06 18.81 12.01
C GLY A 321 -12.67 19.94 11.17
N ILE A 322 -13.79 20.42 11.65
CA ILE A 322 -14.46 21.63 11.13
C ILE A 322 -13.70 22.84 11.66
N GLN A 323 -13.25 23.72 10.79
CA GLN A 323 -12.52 24.96 11.14
C GLN A 323 -13.51 26.11 11.28
N PRO A 324 -13.79 26.61 12.51
CA PRO A 324 -14.73 27.71 12.73
C PRO A 324 -14.37 28.95 11.91
N ASP A 325 -13.08 29.31 11.87
CA ASP A 325 -12.60 30.52 11.19
C ASP A 325 -12.85 30.50 9.69
N LYS A 326 -12.75 29.32 9.05
CA LYS A 326 -13.07 29.18 7.62
C LYS A 326 -14.56 29.25 7.34
N ILE A 327 -15.39 28.72 8.26
CA ILE A 327 -16.85 28.85 8.19
C ILE A 327 -17.21 30.33 8.31
N GLU A 328 -16.65 31.03 9.30
CA GLU A 328 -16.84 32.45 9.52
C GLU A 328 -16.46 33.26 8.28
N ALA A 329 -15.25 33.03 7.70
CA ALA A 329 -14.79 33.71 6.51
C ALA A 329 -15.68 33.48 5.27
N VAL A 330 -16.21 32.26 5.08
CA VAL A 330 -17.13 31.95 3.99
C VAL A 330 -18.48 32.66 4.13
N PHE A 331 -18.99 32.78 5.36
CA PHE A 331 -20.29 33.41 5.60
C PHE A 331 -20.18 34.93 5.80
N ALA A 332 -19.07 35.44 6.37
CA ALA A 332 -18.84 36.89 6.50
C ALA A 332 -18.75 37.59 5.14
N ASN A 333 -18.13 36.98 4.14
CA ASN A 333 -18.04 37.50 2.78
C ASN A 333 -19.37 37.44 1.98
N ARG A 334 -20.43 36.82 2.52
CA ARG A 334 -21.75 36.74 1.87
C ARG A 334 -22.76 37.77 2.31
N LYS A 335 -22.43 38.67 3.22
CA LYS A 335 -23.25 39.83 3.54
C LYS A 335 -23.22 40.81 2.35
N GLY A 336 -24.11 40.60 1.36
CA GLY A 336 -24.25 41.42 0.19
C GLY A 336 -24.28 40.70 -1.15
N ALA A 337 -24.03 39.40 -1.22
CA ALA A 337 -24.21 38.65 -2.47
C ALA A 337 -25.71 38.42 -2.72
N LYS A 338 -26.25 39.02 -3.81
CA LYS A 338 -27.60 38.69 -4.31
C LYS A 338 -27.68 37.17 -4.50
N VAL A 339 -28.66 36.56 -3.83
CA VAL A 339 -29.02 35.16 -4.07
C VAL A 339 -29.44 35.02 -5.52
N LEU A 340 -28.58 34.43 -6.37
CA LEU A 340 -29.01 34.01 -7.71
C LEU A 340 -30.02 32.88 -7.51
N ALA A 341 -31.30 33.20 -7.68
CA ALA A 341 -32.37 32.21 -7.67
C ALA A 341 -32.08 31.20 -8.80
N PHE A 342 -31.96 29.92 -8.43
CA PHE A 342 -31.95 28.82 -9.39
C PHE A 342 -33.32 28.82 -10.11
N ALA A 343 -33.36 29.22 -11.37
CA ALA A 343 -34.53 29.03 -12.20
C ALA A 343 -34.73 27.51 -12.41
N PRO A 344 -35.90 26.96 -12.12
CA PRO A 344 -36.17 25.57 -12.42
C PRO A 344 -36.14 25.38 -13.95
N ALA A 345 -35.41 24.35 -14.40
CA ALA A 345 -35.38 23.97 -15.81
C ALA A 345 -36.82 23.74 -16.32
N SER A 346 -37.26 24.56 -17.26
CA SER A 346 -38.55 24.40 -17.93
C SER A 346 -38.54 23.06 -18.69
N LYS A 347 -39.46 22.17 -18.32
CA LYS A 347 -39.76 20.99 -19.11
C LYS A 347 -40.34 21.47 -20.46
N ALA A 348 -39.55 21.31 -21.51
CA ALA A 348 -40.08 21.39 -22.87
C ALA A 348 -40.99 20.15 -23.07
N ILE A 349 -42.31 20.38 -23.05
CA ILE A 349 -43.30 19.43 -23.54
C ILE A 349 -43.37 19.69 -25.04
N GLY A 350 -42.78 18.76 -25.82
CA GLY A 350 -42.99 18.72 -27.26
C GLY A 350 -44.30 18.01 -27.57
N THR A 351 -45.11 18.68 -28.32
CA THR A 351 -46.29 18.12 -29.05
C THR A 351 -45.81 17.36 -30.27
#